data_1668df258a35715c2afa2d4b20c75576
#
_entry.id   1668df258a35715c2afa2d4b20c75576
#
_cell.length_a   1.000
_cell.length_b   1.000
_cell.length_c   1.000
_cell.angle_alpha   90.00
_cell.angle_beta   90.00
_cell.angle_gamma   90.00
#
_symmetry.space_group_name_H-M   'P 1'
#
loop_
_entity.id
_entity.type
_entity.pdbx_description
1 polymer ?
#
loop_
_entity_poly.entity_id
_entity_poly.type
_entity_poly.pdbx_seq_one_letter_code
_entity_poly.pdbx_strand_id
1 'polypeptide(L)'
;MQYSLVIKEVTMKNWLLIPSAVYDILFNFAQSDGFWANWQTAFGTNCDVIKTTELRQQWQSQDFSELPSIEVLSGEILRTANGAYSSSTNKIYLSASFLNTASSAAIVNVILEEIGHYVDAQINQTDSAGDEGA
;
A
#
# COMPACT_ATOMS: atom_id res chain seq x y z
N MET A 1 11.70 -16.74 -7.28
CA MET A 1 11.64 -15.44 -6.89
C MET A 1 12.90 -14.67 -6.92
N GLN A 2 13.25 -14.32 -8.14
CA GLN A 2 14.50 -13.59 -8.34
C GLN A 2 14.45 -12.20 -7.75
N TYR A 3 13.28 -11.56 -7.85
CA TYR A 3 13.15 -10.23 -7.25
C TYR A 3 13.34 -10.28 -5.74
N SER A 4 12.97 -11.39 -5.10
CA SER A 4 13.20 -11.54 -3.66
C SER A 4 14.66 -11.60 -3.33
N LEU A 5 15.46 -12.24 -4.20
CA LEU A 5 16.90 -12.28 -3.99
C LEU A 5 17.52 -10.91 -4.13
N VAL A 6 17.05 -10.12 -5.09
CA VAL A 6 17.55 -8.76 -5.27
C VAL A 6 17.33 -7.95 -4.01
N ILE A 7 16.15 -8.00 -3.44
CA ILE A 7 15.86 -7.29 -2.20
C ILE A 7 16.78 -7.77 -1.09
N LYS A 8 16.93 -9.08 -0.99
CA LYS A 8 17.74 -9.67 0.04
C LYS A 8 19.16 -9.17 0.03
N GLU A 9 19.74 -9.04 -1.16
CA GLU A 9 21.14 -8.66 -1.28
C GLU A 9 21.36 -7.18 -1.05
N VAL A 10 20.44 -6.35 -1.49
CA VAL A 10 20.68 -4.91 -1.53
C VAL A 10 20.01 -4.19 -0.38
N THR A 11 18.80 -4.58 -0.01
CA THR A 11 18.01 -3.82 0.94
C THR A 11 17.49 -4.65 2.10
N MET A 12 18.01 -5.85 2.29
CA MET A 12 17.48 -6.77 3.27
C MET A 12 17.29 -6.15 4.65
N LYS A 13 18.30 -5.42 5.10
CA LYS A 13 18.26 -4.81 6.43
C LYS A 13 17.08 -3.86 6.58
N ASN A 14 16.90 -2.99 5.60
CA ASN A 14 15.79 -2.04 5.61
C ASN A 14 14.47 -2.74 5.34
N TRP A 15 14.49 -3.73 4.44
CA TRP A 15 13.27 -4.42 4.06
C TRP A 15 12.63 -5.14 5.24
N LEU A 16 13.43 -5.73 6.14
CA LEU A 16 12.89 -6.42 7.29
C LEU A 16 12.12 -5.48 8.21
N LEU A 17 12.47 -4.19 8.22
CA LEU A 17 11.81 -3.20 9.07
C LEU A 17 10.63 -2.52 8.38
N ILE A 18 10.57 -2.56 7.07
CA ILE A 18 9.57 -1.80 6.32
C ILE A 18 8.15 -2.28 6.54
N PRO A 19 7.85 -3.60 6.48
CA PRO A 19 6.48 -4.04 6.74
C PRO A 19 6.00 -3.65 8.14
N SER A 20 6.86 -3.78 9.13
CA SER A 20 6.50 -3.40 10.49
C SER A 20 6.17 -1.91 10.59
N ALA A 21 6.95 -1.07 9.91
CA ALA A 21 6.71 0.37 9.91
C ALA A 21 5.36 0.70 9.25
N VAL A 22 5.05 0.04 8.15
CA VAL A 22 3.77 0.23 7.46
C VAL A 22 2.62 -0.20 8.38
N TYR A 23 2.74 -1.37 9.00
CA TYR A 23 1.70 -1.89 9.88
C TYR A 23 1.46 -0.97 11.08
N ASP A 24 2.53 -0.44 11.66
CA ASP A 24 2.41 0.49 12.78
C ASP A 24 1.65 1.75 12.39
N ILE A 25 1.93 2.27 11.21
CA ILE A 25 1.24 3.47 10.72
C ILE A 25 -0.25 3.18 10.54
N LEU A 26 -0.59 2.05 9.91
CA LEU A 26 -1.99 1.69 9.70
C LEU A 26 -2.71 1.44 11.02
N PHE A 27 -2.06 0.77 11.96
CA PHE A 27 -2.62 0.50 13.27
C PHE A 27 -2.91 1.80 14.02
N ASN A 28 -1.93 2.68 14.06
CA ASN A 28 -2.08 3.96 14.76
C ASN A 28 -3.18 4.81 14.13
N PHE A 29 -3.23 4.83 12.81
CA PHE A 29 -4.27 5.55 12.09
C PHE A 29 -5.65 4.99 12.41
N ALA A 30 -5.80 3.66 12.40
CA ALA A 30 -7.08 3.02 12.66
C ALA A 30 -7.61 3.31 14.06
N GLN A 31 -6.71 3.57 15.01
CA GLN A 31 -7.10 3.87 16.38
C GLN A 31 -7.26 5.36 16.65
N SER A 32 -6.93 6.21 15.71
CA SER A 32 -6.95 7.65 15.94
C SER A 32 -8.37 8.18 16.04
N ASP A 33 -8.52 9.22 16.85
CA ASP A 33 -9.82 9.88 16.98
C ASP A 33 -10.25 10.56 15.70
N GLY A 34 -9.29 10.99 14.89
CA GLY A 34 -9.57 11.65 13.62
C GLY A 34 -9.76 10.71 12.44
N PHE A 35 -9.89 9.41 12.69
CA PHE A 35 -9.94 8.41 11.62
C PHE A 35 -10.95 8.78 10.53
N TRP A 36 -12.21 9.00 10.92
CA TRP A 36 -13.26 9.23 9.92
C TRP A 36 -13.05 10.51 9.13
N ALA A 37 -12.63 11.58 9.81
CA ALA A 37 -12.39 12.84 9.10
C ALA A 37 -11.24 12.72 8.11
N ASN A 38 -10.16 12.07 8.50
CA ASN A 38 -9.02 11.87 7.62
C ASN A 38 -9.33 10.88 6.50
N TRP A 39 -10.11 9.86 6.79
CA TRP A 39 -10.55 8.88 5.79
C TRP A 39 -11.38 9.56 4.71
N GLN A 40 -12.34 10.40 5.12
CA GLN A 40 -13.18 11.10 4.18
C GLN A 40 -12.39 12.11 3.34
N THR A 41 -11.38 12.73 3.93
CA THR A 41 -10.50 13.61 3.18
C THR A 41 -9.77 12.85 2.07
N ALA A 42 -9.33 11.63 2.37
CA ALA A 42 -8.57 10.83 1.39
C ALA A 42 -9.47 10.17 0.36
N PHE A 43 -10.63 9.65 0.77
CA PHE A 43 -11.43 8.76 -0.08
C PHE A 43 -12.82 9.30 -0.39
N GLY A 44 -13.18 10.46 0.13
CA GLY A 44 -14.49 11.04 -0.12
C GLY A 44 -15.55 10.58 0.89
N THR A 45 -16.72 11.17 0.79
CA THR A 45 -17.80 10.92 1.75
C THR A 45 -18.78 9.85 1.29
N ASN A 46 -18.66 9.38 0.05
CA ASN A 46 -19.56 8.37 -0.52
C ASN A 46 -18.97 6.97 -0.52
N CYS A 47 -17.94 6.74 0.27
CA CYS A 47 -17.31 5.44 0.33
C CYS A 47 -18.19 4.43 1.06
N ASP A 48 -17.91 3.14 0.83
CA ASP A 48 -18.60 2.04 1.48
C ASP A 48 -18.24 2.00 2.97
N VAL A 49 -19.18 2.42 3.81
CA VAL A 49 -18.95 2.52 5.26
C VAL A 49 -18.78 1.15 5.90
N ILE A 50 -19.51 0.15 5.40
CA ILE A 50 -19.40 -1.20 5.96
C ILE A 50 -18.02 -1.76 5.70
N LYS A 51 -17.55 -1.65 4.46
CA LYS A 51 -16.21 -2.14 4.12
C LYS A 51 -15.13 -1.35 4.86
N THR A 52 -15.31 -0.03 4.98
CA THR A 52 -14.37 0.80 5.74
C THR A 52 -14.28 0.33 7.19
N THR A 53 -15.42 0.05 7.80
CA THR A 53 -15.46 -0.41 9.19
C THR A 53 -14.72 -1.74 9.34
N GLU A 54 -14.89 -2.64 8.37
CA GLU A 54 -14.17 -3.91 8.39
C GLU A 54 -12.66 -3.71 8.32
N LEU A 55 -12.21 -2.85 7.39
CA LEU A 55 -10.79 -2.55 7.26
C LEU A 55 -10.24 -1.95 8.55
N ARG A 56 -10.98 -1.01 9.13
CA ARG A 56 -10.56 -0.38 10.38
C ARG A 56 -10.41 -1.40 11.49
N GLN A 57 -11.38 -2.30 11.62
CA GLN A 57 -11.33 -3.32 12.65
C GLN A 57 -10.17 -4.29 12.45
N GLN A 58 -9.90 -4.66 11.20
CA GLN A 58 -8.75 -5.49 10.90
C GLN A 58 -7.45 -4.82 11.36
N TRP A 59 -7.29 -3.56 11.01
CA TRP A 59 -6.06 -2.84 11.34
C TRP A 59 -5.94 -2.58 12.85
N GLN A 60 -7.06 -2.31 13.52
CA GLN A 60 -7.06 -2.20 14.98
C GLN A 60 -6.68 -3.50 15.67
N SER A 61 -7.00 -4.62 15.04
CA SER A 61 -6.64 -5.94 15.55
C SER A 61 -5.28 -6.40 15.07
N GLN A 62 -4.57 -5.55 14.33
CA GLN A 62 -3.27 -5.88 13.74
C GLN A 62 -3.36 -7.05 12.77
N ASP A 63 -4.49 -7.19 12.11
CA ASP A 63 -4.68 -8.20 11.07
C ASP A 63 -4.49 -7.54 9.72
N PHE A 64 -3.33 -7.77 9.13
CA PHE A 64 -2.95 -7.18 7.84
C PHE A 64 -2.90 -8.23 6.73
N SER A 65 -3.52 -9.37 6.98
CA SER A 65 -3.44 -10.50 6.05
C SER A 65 -4.12 -10.24 4.71
N GLU A 66 -5.06 -9.29 4.66
CA GLU A 66 -5.76 -8.98 3.42
C GLU A 66 -5.09 -7.89 2.60
N LEU A 67 -4.04 -7.29 3.11
CA LEU A 67 -3.30 -6.30 2.31
C LEU A 67 -2.70 -6.96 1.09
N PRO A 68 -2.55 -6.21 -0.01
CA PRO A 68 -1.92 -6.76 -1.21
C PRO A 68 -0.50 -7.23 -0.94
N SER A 69 -0.09 -8.28 -1.62
CA SER A 69 1.30 -8.69 -1.57
C SER A 69 2.15 -7.76 -2.42
N ILE A 70 3.44 -7.73 -2.13
CA ILE A 70 4.38 -6.85 -2.82
C ILE A 70 5.27 -7.67 -3.73
N GLU A 71 5.40 -7.22 -4.97
CA GLU A 71 6.26 -7.86 -5.95
C GLU A 71 7.20 -6.80 -6.52
N VAL A 72 8.45 -7.16 -6.72
CA VAL A 72 9.47 -6.23 -7.22
C VAL A 72 9.68 -6.48 -8.70
N LEU A 73 9.60 -5.42 -9.49
CA LEU A 73 9.78 -5.50 -10.94
C LEU A 73 10.93 -4.60 -11.37
N SER A 74 11.48 -4.90 -12.55
CA SER A 74 12.52 -4.05 -13.11
C SER A 74 11.93 -2.68 -13.44
N GLY A 75 12.77 -1.66 -13.39
CA GLY A 75 12.34 -0.30 -13.72
C GLY A 75 11.84 -0.16 -15.14
N GLU A 76 12.28 -1.05 -16.04
CA GLU A 76 11.80 -1.01 -17.42
C GLU A 76 10.31 -1.32 -17.52
N ILE A 77 9.82 -2.21 -16.68
CA ILE A 77 8.41 -2.57 -16.70
C ILE A 77 7.56 -1.46 -16.09
N LEU A 78 7.99 -0.92 -14.96
CA LEU A 78 7.27 0.18 -14.30
C LEU A 78 7.59 1.54 -14.92
N ARG A 79 8.58 1.59 -15.79
CA ARG A 79 9.05 2.79 -16.41
C ARG A 79 9.54 3.78 -15.36
N THR A 80 8.93 4.95 -15.26
CA THR A 80 9.37 5.96 -14.30
C THR A 80 8.64 5.87 -12.95
N ALA A 81 7.68 4.96 -12.81
CA ALA A 81 6.96 4.83 -11.56
C ALA A 81 7.81 4.13 -10.52
N ASN A 82 7.72 4.58 -9.27
CA ASN A 82 8.39 3.91 -8.16
C ASN A 82 7.59 2.71 -7.67
N GLY A 83 6.27 2.79 -7.78
CA GLY A 83 5.39 1.71 -7.39
C GLY A 83 4.05 1.83 -8.09
N ALA A 84 3.27 0.77 -8.04
CA ALA A 84 1.94 0.73 -8.63
C ALA A 84 1.10 -0.35 -7.95
N TYR A 85 -0.19 -0.09 -7.82
CA TYR A 85 -1.14 -1.11 -7.36
C TYR A 85 -1.97 -1.58 -8.55
N SER A 86 -2.21 -2.88 -8.64
CA SER A 86 -3.10 -3.45 -9.64
C SER A 86 -4.27 -4.13 -8.96
N SER A 87 -5.49 -3.66 -9.24
CA SER A 87 -6.68 -4.27 -8.68
C SER A 87 -6.94 -5.64 -9.28
N SER A 88 -6.53 -5.87 -10.52
CA SER A 88 -6.76 -7.16 -11.17
C SER A 88 -5.93 -8.28 -10.55
N THR A 89 -4.74 -7.99 -10.07
CA THR A 89 -3.89 -8.99 -9.41
C THR A 89 -3.88 -8.85 -7.90
N ASN A 90 -4.39 -7.73 -7.39
CA ASN A 90 -4.34 -7.37 -5.97
C ASN A 90 -2.92 -7.40 -5.45
N LYS A 91 -2.01 -6.77 -6.19
CA LYS A 91 -0.61 -6.70 -5.83
C LYS A 91 -0.09 -5.28 -5.93
N ILE A 92 0.87 -4.98 -5.08
CA ILE A 92 1.64 -3.76 -5.16
C ILE A 92 2.97 -4.11 -5.80
N TYR A 93 3.33 -3.36 -6.84
CA TYR A 93 4.59 -3.56 -7.56
C TYR A 93 5.53 -2.43 -7.19
N LEU A 94 6.77 -2.76 -6.88
CA LEU A 94 7.80 -1.77 -6.57
C LEU A 94 8.95 -1.89 -7.55
N SER A 95 9.51 -0.75 -7.93
CA SER A 95 10.66 -0.72 -8.82
C SER A 95 11.91 -1.18 -8.11
N ALA A 96 12.66 -2.12 -8.72
CA ALA A 96 13.90 -2.60 -8.15
C ALA A 96 14.91 -1.47 -7.99
N SER A 97 15.01 -0.58 -8.98
CA SER A 97 15.96 0.53 -8.91
C SER A 97 15.58 1.51 -7.81
N PHE A 98 14.29 1.75 -7.62
CA PHE A 98 13.83 2.59 -6.51
C PHE A 98 14.24 1.99 -5.18
N LEU A 99 14.03 0.69 -5.00
CA LEU A 99 14.39 0.02 -3.75
C LEU A 99 15.89 0.08 -3.48
N ASN A 100 16.69 0.08 -4.53
CA ASN A 100 18.14 0.10 -4.36
C ASN A 100 18.67 1.46 -3.90
N THR A 101 17.94 2.53 -4.16
CA THR A 101 18.45 3.88 -3.91
C THR A 101 17.63 4.67 -2.90
N ALA A 102 16.42 4.26 -2.62
CA ALA A 102 15.53 5.03 -1.75
C ALA A 102 15.81 4.77 -0.28
N SER A 103 15.49 5.77 0.53
CA SER A 103 15.51 5.61 1.98
C SER A 103 14.34 4.71 2.41
N SER A 104 14.44 4.17 3.62
CA SER A 104 13.35 3.38 4.19
C SER A 104 12.07 4.21 4.26
N ALA A 105 12.18 5.48 4.65
CA ALA A 105 11.00 6.34 4.75
C ALA A 105 10.34 6.54 3.39
N ALA A 106 11.14 6.70 2.33
CA ALA A 106 10.59 6.87 0.99
C ALA A 106 9.87 5.59 0.53
N ILE A 107 10.43 4.43 0.84
CA ILE A 107 9.81 3.16 0.48
C ILE A 107 8.48 2.98 1.22
N VAL A 108 8.46 3.28 2.52
CA VAL A 108 7.23 3.20 3.32
C VAL A 108 6.16 4.12 2.72
N ASN A 109 6.54 5.33 2.34
CA ASN A 109 5.58 6.28 1.78
C ASN A 109 4.97 5.76 0.47
N VAL A 110 5.80 5.18 -0.40
CA VAL A 110 5.28 4.63 -1.65
C VAL A 110 4.34 3.47 -1.39
N ILE A 111 4.70 2.58 -0.47
CA ILE A 111 3.81 1.46 -0.12
C ILE A 111 2.49 1.97 0.42
N LEU A 112 2.51 2.99 1.28
CA LEU A 112 1.27 3.55 1.83
C LEU A 112 0.41 4.18 0.74
N GLU A 113 1.04 4.85 -0.24
CA GLU A 113 0.28 5.38 -1.36
C GLU A 113 -0.43 4.27 -2.14
N GLU A 114 0.26 3.16 -2.37
CA GLU A 114 -0.34 2.05 -3.11
C GLU A 114 -1.40 1.33 -2.27
N ILE A 115 -1.23 1.27 -0.96
CA ILE A 115 -2.28 0.76 -0.08
C ILE A 115 -3.50 1.67 -0.18
N GLY A 116 -3.30 2.99 -0.32
CA GLY A 116 -4.39 3.91 -0.55
C GLY A 116 -5.18 3.56 -1.81
N HIS A 117 -4.52 3.20 -2.89
CA HIS A 117 -5.19 2.75 -4.11
C HIS A 117 -5.94 1.44 -3.88
N TYR A 118 -5.35 0.52 -3.12
CA TYR A 118 -6.03 -0.72 -2.74
C TYR A 118 -7.31 -0.43 -1.97
N VAL A 119 -7.23 0.45 -0.98
CA VAL A 119 -8.40 0.83 -0.18
C VAL A 119 -9.47 1.45 -1.08
N ASP A 120 -9.07 2.39 -1.93
CA ASP A 120 -10.01 3.05 -2.83
C ASP A 120 -10.75 2.03 -3.70
N ALA A 121 -10.04 1.04 -4.20
CA ALA A 121 -10.65 -0.01 -5.01
C ALA A 121 -11.66 -0.83 -4.20
N GLN A 122 -11.45 -0.96 -2.89
CA GLN A 122 -12.36 -1.73 -2.04
C GLN A 122 -13.63 -0.96 -1.69
N ILE A 123 -13.53 0.35 -1.49
CA ILE A 123 -14.62 1.13 -0.92
C ILE A 123 -15.30 2.07 -1.92
N ASN A 124 -14.70 2.29 -3.08
CA ASN A 124 -15.25 3.16 -4.12
C ASN A 124 -15.35 2.41 -5.44
N GLN A 125 -16.02 1.27 -5.41
CA GLN A 125 -16.06 0.37 -6.57
C GLN A 125 -16.81 0.95 -7.75
N THR A 126 -17.60 1.98 -7.53
CA THR A 126 -18.35 2.63 -8.60
C THR A 126 -17.55 3.74 -9.27
N ASP A 127 -16.32 3.94 -8.85
CA ASP A 127 -15.47 4.95 -9.46
C ASP A 127 -15.27 4.68 -10.94
N SER A 128 -15.01 5.75 -11.67
CA SER A 128 -14.75 5.62 -13.09
C SER A 128 -13.51 4.76 -13.31
N ALA A 129 -13.50 4.10 -14.49
CA ALA A 129 -12.40 3.21 -14.82
C ALA A 129 -11.05 3.94 -14.85
N GLY A 130 -11.06 5.24 -15.07
CA GLY A 130 -9.82 6.00 -15.12
C GLY A 130 -9.07 6.10 -13.80
N ASP A 131 -9.76 5.86 -12.69
CA ASP A 131 -9.12 5.98 -11.40
C ASP A 131 -8.38 4.72 -10.97
N GLU A 132 -8.72 3.61 -11.58
CA GLU A 132 -8.19 2.34 -11.14
C GLU A 132 -6.80 2.11 -11.70
N GLY A 133 -5.91 1.68 -10.86
CA GLY A 133 -4.57 1.36 -11.28
C GLY A 133 -3.75 2.54 -11.75
N ALA A 134 -4.25 3.70 -11.47
CA ALA A 134 -3.54 4.91 -11.87
C ALA A 134 -2.25 5.09 -11.09
#